data_03a99f7d3cd7d571b398dd6fc2fa1d87
#
_entry.id   03a99f7d3cd7d571b398dd6fc2fa1d87
#
_cell.length_a   1.000
_cell.length_b   1.000
_cell.length_c   1.000
_cell.angle_alpha   90.00
_cell.angle_beta   90.00
_cell.angle_gamma   90.00
#
_symmetry.space_group_name_H-M   'P 1'
#
loop_
_entity.id
_entity.type
_entity.pdbx_description
1 polymer ?
#
loop_
_entity_poly.entity_id
_entity_poly.type
_entity_poly.pdbx_seq_one_letter_code
_entity_poly.pdbx_strand_id
1 'polypeptide(L)'
;MNTLSIELLERAGYPGFYEELTNQLSLAYLKTLDTTVLTAILAAGMNGTNTTADLDGIVAFTTEGAREVYKNTGYFAQNYIANPAQWGALIGAQDTTKRPVFNALQPMNAAGQVGPQSIKGSVLGLDLYVDKNFTATTFDDDSAVILAPEAFTVYRSAQNYMSVNVVSNLQVQVAIYGYMATLAKMPNGILKYKKT
;
A
#
# COMPACT_ATOMS: atom_id res chain seq x y z
N MET A 1 -0.82 20.82 -7.33
CA MET A 1 -1.20 22.09 -7.93
C MET A 1 -0.51 22.19 -9.28
N ASN A 2 -1.27 22.41 -10.35
CA ASN A 2 -0.72 22.60 -11.70
C ASN A 2 -1.17 23.96 -12.23
N THR A 3 -0.29 24.61 -12.97
CA THR A 3 -0.51 25.92 -13.56
C THR A 3 -0.57 25.76 -15.08
N LEU A 4 -1.64 26.25 -15.70
CA LEU A 4 -1.89 26.16 -17.12
C LEU A 4 -2.03 27.57 -17.71
N SER A 5 -1.53 27.76 -18.93
CA SER A 5 -1.79 28.97 -19.71
C SER A 5 -3.23 28.98 -20.21
N ILE A 6 -3.89 30.14 -20.18
CA ILE A 6 -5.24 30.32 -20.78
C ILE A 6 -5.19 30.01 -22.27
N GLU A 7 -4.11 30.40 -22.96
CA GLU A 7 -3.93 30.09 -24.39
C GLU A 7 -3.92 28.58 -24.67
N LEU A 8 -3.31 27.80 -23.76
CA LEU A 8 -3.31 26.34 -23.89
C LEU A 8 -4.74 25.78 -23.78
N LEU A 9 -5.52 26.29 -22.82
CA LEU A 9 -6.91 25.87 -22.62
C LEU A 9 -7.81 26.24 -23.79
N GLU A 10 -7.62 27.43 -24.36
CA GLU A 10 -8.42 27.91 -25.53
C GLU A 10 -8.03 27.19 -26.83
N ARG A 11 -6.73 26.95 -27.03
CA ARG A 11 -6.22 26.30 -28.26
C ARG A 11 -6.28 24.78 -28.22
N ALA A 12 -6.30 24.19 -27.02
CA ALA A 12 -6.38 22.74 -26.90
C ALA A 12 -7.66 22.13 -27.46
N GLY A 13 -8.71 22.93 -27.75
CA GLY A 13 -9.92 22.52 -28.50
C GLY A 13 -10.56 21.17 -28.09
N TYR A 14 -10.00 20.55 -27.09
CA TYR A 14 -10.26 19.20 -26.69
C TYR A 14 -10.93 19.19 -25.29
N PRO A 15 -12.21 18.90 -25.21
CA PRO A 15 -12.89 18.75 -23.92
C PRO A 15 -12.23 17.69 -23.03
N GLY A 16 -11.53 16.71 -23.63
CA GLY A 16 -10.81 15.65 -22.89
C GLY A 16 -9.53 16.10 -22.17
N PHE A 17 -8.92 17.24 -22.51
CA PHE A 17 -7.70 17.68 -21.85
C PHE A 17 -7.91 18.02 -20.37
N TYR A 18 -8.99 18.72 -20.08
CA TYR A 18 -9.33 19.10 -18.70
C TYR A 18 -9.71 17.88 -17.85
N GLU A 19 -10.40 16.91 -18.44
CA GLU A 19 -10.73 15.65 -17.80
C GLU A 19 -9.47 14.84 -17.48
N GLU A 20 -8.56 14.71 -18.44
CA GLU A 20 -7.30 13.99 -18.25
C GLU A 20 -6.44 14.65 -17.17
N LEU A 21 -6.32 15.98 -17.17
CA LEU A 21 -5.62 16.72 -16.14
C LEU A 21 -6.22 16.46 -14.74
N THR A 22 -7.55 16.50 -14.65
CA THR A 22 -8.27 16.27 -13.40
C THR A 22 -8.05 14.83 -12.90
N ASN A 23 -8.07 13.86 -13.81
CA ASN A 23 -7.79 12.46 -13.50
C ASN A 23 -6.35 12.27 -12.97
N GLN A 24 -5.37 12.87 -13.64
CA GLN A 24 -3.98 12.79 -13.20
C GLN A 24 -3.76 13.46 -11.84
N LEU A 25 -4.37 14.61 -11.59
CA LEU A 25 -4.33 15.27 -10.29
C LEU A 25 -5.00 14.41 -9.20
N SER A 26 -6.12 13.78 -9.52
CA SER A 26 -6.81 12.87 -8.61
C SER A 26 -5.95 11.65 -8.26
N LEU A 27 -5.30 11.04 -9.26
CA LEU A 27 -4.37 9.93 -9.03
C LEU A 27 -3.18 10.35 -8.18
N ALA A 28 -2.60 11.51 -8.43
CA ALA A 28 -1.50 12.04 -7.62
C ALA A 28 -1.93 12.30 -6.18
N TYR A 29 -3.13 12.84 -5.98
CA TYR A 29 -3.72 13.05 -4.65
C TYR A 29 -3.91 11.72 -3.90
N LEU A 30 -4.51 10.71 -4.55
CA LEU A 30 -4.72 9.39 -3.96
C LEU A 30 -3.38 8.71 -3.58
N LYS A 31 -2.37 8.83 -4.46
CA LYS A 31 -1.03 8.32 -4.16
C LYS A 31 -0.41 9.00 -2.92
N THR A 32 -0.60 10.30 -2.77
CA THR A 32 -0.11 11.03 -1.59
C THR A 32 -0.83 10.58 -0.32
N LEU A 33 -2.15 10.36 -0.39
CA LEU A 33 -2.91 9.79 0.72
C LEU A 33 -2.39 8.43 1.14
N ASP A 34 -2.21 7.52 0.19
CA ASP A 34 -1.68 6.16 0.43
C ASP A 34 -0.31 6.22 1.11
N THR A 35 0.61 7.01 0.57
CA THR A 35 1.95 7.19 1.15
C THR A 35 1.87 7.72 2.58
N THR A 36 0.98 8.66 2.85
CA THR A 36 0.82 9.24 4.20
C THR A 36 0.26 8.22 5.18
N VAL A 37 -0.74 7.44 4.77
CA VAL A 37 -1.33 6.37 5.60
C VAL A 37 -0.29 5.31 5.92
N LEU A 38 0.45 4.82 4.91
CA LEU A 38 1.46 3.80 5.09
C LEU A 38 2.60 4.29 6.00
N THR A 39 3.05 5.54 5.81
CA THR A 39 4.06 6.14 6.67
C THR A 39 3.58 6.22 8.13
N ALA A 40 2.32 6.57 8.35
CA ALA A 40 1.74 6.63 9.70
C ALA A 40 1.62 5.23 10.33
N ILE A 41 1.26 4.21 9.55
CA ILE A 41 1.22 2.81 10.00
C ILE A 41 2.63 2.34 10.40
N LEU A 42 3.64 2.59 9.55
CA LEU A 42 5.02 2.24 9.83
C LEU A 42 5.58 2.98 11.05
N ALA A 43 5.22 4.25 11.22
CA ALA A 43 5.67 5.02 12.39
C ALA A 43 5.06 4.53 13.72
N ALA A 44 3.82 4.05 13.68
CA ALA A 44 3.11 3.59 14.88
C ALA A 44 3.43 2.14 15.26
N GLY A 45 3.80 1.30 14.28
CA GLY A 45 3.95 -0.15 14.48
C GLY A 45 5.13 -0.56 15.34
N MET A 46 4.98 -1.70 16.03
CA MET A 46 6.07 -2.38 16.74
C MET A 46 7.03 -3.02 15.74
N ASN A 47 8.29 -3.14 16.13
CA ASN A 47 9.26 -3.94 15.38
C ASN A 47 9.05 -5.42 15.66
N GLY A 48 9.00 -6.24 14.64
CA GLY A 48 9.10 -7.68 14.75
C GLY A 48 10.51 -8.14 15.14
N THR A 49 10.65 -9.41 15.45
CA THR A 49 11.95 -10.04 15.66
C THR A 49 12.70 -10.07 14.31
N ASN A 50 14.00 -9.87 14.36
CA ASN A 50 14.84 -9.95 13.16
C ASN A 50 14.75 -11.34 12.52
N THR A 51 14.42 -11.37 11.23
CA THR A 51 14.30 -12.61 10.45
C THR A 51 15.09 -12.51 9.15
N THR A 52 15.37 -13.63 8.53
CA THR A 52 16.05 -13.68 7.23
C THR A 52 15.14 -13.19 6.10
N ALA A 53 15.73 -12.63 5.04
CA ALA A 53 14.98 -12.16 3.86
C ALA A 53 14.72 -13.32 2.87
N ASP A 54 14.09 -14.37 3.36
CA ASP A 54 13.73 -15.59 2.63
C ASP A 54 12.32 -16.08 3.02
N LEU A 55 11.94 -17.25 2.51
CA LEU A 55 10.63 -17.85 2.82
C LEU A 55 10.47 -18.15 4.32
N ASP A 56 11.52 -18.68 4.95
CA ASP A 56 11.49 -19.04 6.36
C ASP A 56 11.29 -17.79 7.23
N GLY A 57 11.95 -16.68 6.87
CA GLY A 57 11.76 -15.39 7.53
C GLY A 57 10.34 -14.83 7.35
N ILE A 58 9.73 -15.02 6.19
CA ILE A 58 8.33 -14.59 5.96
C ILE A 58 7.37 -15.43 6.83
N VAL A 59 7.57 -16.75 6.90
CA VAL A 59 6.76 -17.63 7.74
C VAL A 59 6.93 -17.28 9.23
N ALA A 60 8.16 -17.07 9.68
CA ALA A 60 8.47 -16.65 11.04
C ALA A 60 7.78 -15.32 11.39
N PHE A 61 7.93 -14.32 10.54
CA PHE A 61 7.29 -13.01 10.70
C PHE A 61 5.76 -13.10 10.73
N THR A 62 5.16 -13.89 9.84
CA THR A 62 3.70 -14.06 9.80
C THR A 62 3.17 -14.73 11.06
N THR A 63 3.87 -15.76 11.53
CA THR A 63 3.52 -16.50 12.76
C THR A 63 3.68 -15.60 14.00
N GLU A 64 4.75 -14.82 14.06
CA GLU A 64 4.98 -13.84 15.12
C GLU A 64 3.89 -12.76 15.11
N GLY A 65 3.56 -12.21 13.92
CA GLY A 65 2.54 -11.18 13.75
C GLY A 65 1.17 -11.65 14.24
N ALA A 66 0.76 -12.85 13.85
CA ALA A 66 -0.50 -13.42 14.31
C ALA A 66 -0.54 -13.57 15.83
N ARG A 67 0.56 -14.07 16.43
CA ARG A 67 0.66 -14.30 17.88
C ARG A 67 0.72 -12.99 18.67
N GLU A 68 1.64 -12.10 18.33
CA GLU A 68 1.89 -10.90 19.14
C GLU A 68 0.76 -9.88 19.01
N VAL A 69 0.16 -9.73 17.81
CA VAL A 69 -1.00 -8.85 17.62
C VAL A 69 -2.15 -9.34 18.51
N TYR A 70 -2.49 -10.62 18.48
CA TYR A 70 -3.56 -11.16 19.31
C TYR A 70 -3.28 -11.05 20.81
N LYS A 71 -2.07 -11.39 21.23
CA LYS A 71 -1.63 -11.31 22.62
C LYS A 71 -1.76 -9.91 23.20
N ASN A 72 -1.40 -8.90 22.42
CA ASN A 72 -1.34 -7.51 22.89
C ASN A 72 -2.66 -6.75 22.75
N THR A 73 -3.54 -7.16 21.85
CA THR A 73 -4.78 -6.43 21.53
C THR A 73 -6.05 -7.22 21.77
N GLY A 74 -5.99 -8.55 21.76
CA GLY A 74 -7.16 -9.43 21.76
C GLY A 74 -7.88 -9.52 20.39
N TYR A 75 -7.37 -8.85 19.35
CA TYR A 75 -7.88 -8.90 17.98
C TYR A 75 -6.95 -9.74 17.11
N PHE A 76 -7.54 -10.48 16.15
CA PHE A 76 -6.74 -11.25 15.20
C PHE A 76 -6.15 -10.34 14.14
N ALA A 77 -4.89 -10.58 13.80
CA ALA A 77 -4.30 -10.01 12.61
C ALA A 77 -5.03 -10.56 11.38
N GLN A 78 -5.38 -9.69 10.43
CA GLN A 78 -6.09 -10.07 9.22
C GLN A 78 -5.34 -9.64 7.96
N ASN A 79 -4.62 -8.53 8.02
CA ASN A 79 -4.00 -7.91 6.87
C ASN A 79 -2.48 -8.07 6.91
N TYR A 80 -1.93 -8.50 5.78
CA TYR A 80 -0.51 -8.53 5.48
C TYR A 80 -0.25 -7.58 4.31
N ILE A 81 0.42 -6.45 4.57
CA ILE A 81 0.77 -5.47 3.54
C ILE A 81 2.25 -5.62 3.24
N ALA A 82 2.60 -5.87 1.98
CA ALA A 82 3.98 -6.07 1.55
C ALA A 82 4.38 -5.08 0.43
N ASN A 83 5.66 -4.78 0.38
CA ASN A 83 6.22 -4.09 -0.78
C ASN A 83 6.35 -5.05 -1.99
N PRO A 84 6.53 -4.54 -3.22
CA PRO A 84 6.65 -5.37 -4.41
C PRO A 84 7.84 -6.35 -4.38
N ALA A 85 8.94 -6.01 -3.68
CA ALA A 85 10.12 -6.88 -3.59
C ALA A 85 9.84 -8.11 -2.71
N GLN A 86 9.21 -7.91 -1.55
CA GLN A 86 8.81 -9.02 -0.69
C GLN A 86 7.70 -9.86 -1.31
N TRP A 87 6.75 -9.23 -2.00
CA TRP A 87 5.75 -9.94 -2.80
C TRP A 87 6.38 -10.79 -3.89
N GLY A 88 7.41 -10.27 -4.60
CA GLY A 88 8.19 -11.02 -5.58
C GLY A 88 8.89 -12.23 -4.97
N ALA A 89 9.46 -12.08 -3.78
CA ALA A 89 10.07 -13.18 -3.03
C ALA A 89 9.04 -14.24 -2.62
N LEU A 90 7.84 -13.82 -2.21
CA LEU A 90 6.73 -14.74 -1.91
C LEU A 90 6.31 -15.59 -3.11
N ILE A 91 6.13 -14.95 -4.27
CA ILE A 91 5.74 -15.66 -5.51
C ILE A 91 6.86 -16.58 -6.01
N GLY A 92 8.11 -16.11 -5.92
CA GLY A 92 9.28 -16.84 -6.36
C GLY A 92 9.75 -17.92 -5.37
N ALA A 93 9.12 -18.03 -4.20
CA ALA A 93 9.51 -19.00 -3.18
C ALA A 93 9.35 -20.43 -3.66
N GLN A 94 10.44 -21.19 -3.56
CA GLN A 94 10.52 -22.59 -3.97
C GLN A 94 10.97 -23.47 -2.81
N ASP A 95 10.42 -24.66 -2.75
CA ASP A 95 10.90 -25.71 -1.87
C ASP A 95 12.29 -26.25 -2.33
N THR A 96 12.94 -27.01 -1.47
CA THR A 96 14.22 -27.73 -1.79
C THR A 96 14.15 -28.56 -3.07
N THR A 97 12.95 -28.98 -3.47
CA THR A 97 12.68 -29.73 -4.71
C THR A 97 12.32 -28.82 -5.89
N LYS A 98 12.53 -27.49 -5.78
CA LYS A 98 12.19 -26.48 -6.78
C LYS A 98 10.69 -26.39 -7.12
N ARG A 99 9.83 -26.81 -6.22
CA ARG A 99 8.37 -26.63 -6.36
C ARG A 99 7.97 -25.27 -5.80
N PRO A 100 7.14 -24.48 -6.50
CA PRO A 100 6.65 -23.21 -5.99
C PRO A 100 5.76 -23.45 -4.75
N VAL A 101 6.18 -22.96 -3.60
CA VAL A 101 5.50 -23.20 -2.31
C VAL A 101 4.20 -22.41 -2.23
N PHE A 102 4.18 -21.20 -2.75
CA PHE A 102 3.01 -20.33 -2.69
C PHE A 102 1.84 -20.82 -3.52
N ASN A 103 2.12 -21.48 -4.66
CA ASN A 103 1.11 -22.10 -5.53
C ASN A 103 0.64 -23.49 -5.05
N ALA A 104 1.38 -24.13 -4.16
CA ALA A 104 1.03 -25.47 -3.67
C ALA A 104 -0.13 -25.42 -2.66
N LEU A 105 -0.41 -24.28 -2.03
CA LEU A 105 -1.52 -24.08 -1.09
C LEU A 105 -2.84 -23.67 -1.76
N GLN A 106 -2.78 -23.23 -3.00
CA GLN A 106 -3.94 -23.14 -3.88
C GLN A 106 -3.72 -24.11 -5.03
N PRO A 107 -4.41 -25.27 -5.05
CA PRO A 107 -4.33 -26.15 -6.19
C PRO A 107 -4.68 -25.31 -7.40
N MET A 108 -3.73 -25.21 -8.35
CA MET A 108 -3.97 -24.56 -9.60
C MET A 108 -5.29 -25.13 -10.13
N ASN A 109 -6.33 -24.31 -10.13
CA ASN A 109 -7.52 -24.69 -10.86
C ASN A 109 -7.04 -25.02 -12.26
N ALA A 110 -7.62 -26.04 -12.88
CA ALA A 110 -7.25 -26.55 -14.20
C ALA A 110 -7.24 -25.48 -15.31
N ALA A 111 -7.63 -24.24 -15.00
CA ALA A 111 -7.65 -23.08 -15.86
C ALA A 111 -6.34 -22.28 -15.86
N GLY A 112 -5.34 -22.60 -15.04
CA GLY A 112 -4.02 -21.97 -15.09
C GLY A 112 -3.99 -20.45 -14.82
N GLN A 113 -5.06 -19.89 -14.29
CA GLN A 113 -5.15 -18.45 -14.03
C GLN A 113 -4.68 -18.08 -12.63
N VAL A 114 -3.39 -18.22 -12.39
CA VAL A 114 -2.71 -17.38 -11.42
C VAL A 114 -2.03 -16.28 -12.21
N GLY A 115 -2.81 -15.32 -12.67
CA GLY A 115 -2.26 -14.12 -13.28
C GLY A 115 -1.48 -13.33 -12.22
N PRO A 116 -0.30 -12.76 -12.56
CA PRO A 116 0.40 -11.82 -11.69
C PRO A 116 -0.41 -10.56 -11.34
N GLN A 117 -1.63 -10.47 -11.81
CA GLN A 117 -2.60 -9.40 -11.54
C GLN A 117 -3.49 -9.66 -10.32
N SER A 118 -3.37 -10.83 -9.67
CA SER A 118 -4.08 -11.10 -8.42
C SER A 118 -3.41 -10.33 -7.28
N ILE A 119 -3.82 -9.08 -7.10
CA ILE A 119 -3.39 -8.20 -6.01
C ILE A 119 -3.88 -8.72 -4.65
N LYS A 120 -4.79 -9.68 -4.67
CA LYS A 120 -5.33 -10.33 -3.48
C LYS A 120 -4.92 -11.79 -3.47
N GLY A 121 -4.00 -12.11 -2.59
CA GLY A 121 -3.68 -13.47 -2.19
C GLY A 121 -3.89 -13.61 -0.68
N SER A 122 -3.63 -14.79 -0.14
CA SER A 122 -3.52 -14.99 1.30
C SER A 122 -2.16 -15.57 1.64
N VAL A 123 -1.58 -15.11 2.73
CA VAL A 123 -0.32 -15.63 3.29
C VAL A 123 -0.65 -16.21 4.66
N LEU A 124 -0.60 -17.54 4.77
CA LEU A 124 -0.90 -18.26 6.02
C LEU A 124 -2.23 -17.82 6.68
N GLY A 125 -3.24 -17.52 5.85
CA GLY A 125 -4.57 -17.11 6.33
C GLY A 125 -4.75 -15.60 6.52
N LEU A 126 -3.72 -14.79 6.30
CA LEU A 126 -3.81 -13.32 6.28
C LEU A 126 -4.05 -12.82 4.87
N ASP A 127 -4.89 -11.81 4.71
CA ASP A 127 -5.14 -11.17 3.42
C ASP A 127 -3.91 -10.39 2.97
N LEU A 128 -3.37 -10.74 1.80
CA LEU A 128 -2.21 -10.09 1.22
C LEU A 128 -2.60 -8.87 0.39
N TYR A 129 -2.00 -7.74 0.73
CA TYR A 129 -2.05 -6.51 -0.05
C TYR A 129 -0.65 -6.12 -0.49
N VAL A 130 -0.51 -5.63 -1.71
CA VAL A 130 0.77 -5.16 -2.25
C VAL A 130 0.68 -3.66 -2.48
N ASP A 131 1.59 -2.93 -1.85
CA ASP A 131 1.70 -1.49 -2.00
C ASP A 131 3.12 -1.09 -2.42
N LYS A 132 3.21 -0.30 -3.49
CA LYS A 132 4.48 0.23 -4.01
C LYS A 132 4.98 1.48 -3.27
N ASN A 133 4.17 2.05 -2.41
CA ASN A 133 4.47 3.31 -1.72
C ASN A 133 5.31 3.11 -0.45
N PHE A 134 5.76 1.89 -0.16
CA PHE A 134 6.73 1.63 0.88
C PHE A 134 8.02 2.42 0.65
N THR A 135 8.63 2.92 1.71
CA THR A 135 9.95 3.55 1.66
C THR A 135 11.03 2.51 1.33
N ALA A 136 10.89 1.29 1.88
CA ALA A 136 11.75 0.16 1.54
C ALA A 136 11.44 -0.34 0.14
N THR A 137 12.39 -0.23 -0.79
CA THR A 137 12.26 -0.70 -2.17
C THR A 137 12.74 -2.13 -2.36
N THR A 138 13.47 -2.67 -1.39
CA THR A 138 14.01 -4.02 -1.34
C THR A 138 13.30 -4.84 -0.27
N PHE A 139 13.60 -6.15 -0.23
CA PHE A 139 13.17 -7.03 0.86
C PHE A 139 14.10 -6.81 2.06
N ASP A 140 13.82 -5.77 2.83
CA ASP A 140 14.61 -5.27 3.93
C ASP A 140 13.72 -4.77 5.08
N ASP A 141 14.27 -4.06 6.04
CA ASP A 141 13.54 -3.44 7.14
C ASP A 141 12.32 -2.66 6.65
N ASP A 142 11.23 -2.78 7.39
CA ASP A 142 9.95 -2.11 7.10
C ASP A 142 9.38 -2.40 5.69
N SER A 143 9.73 -3.56 5.09
CA SER A 143 9.23 -3.99 3.77
C SER A 143 7.84 -4.61 3.83
N ALA A 144 7.35 -4.99 5.00
CA ALA A 144 5.99 -5.44 5.23
C ALA A 144 5.47 -5.09 6.61
N VAL A 145 4.15 -5.11 6.71
CA VAL A 145 3.41 -4.86 7.95
C VAL A 145 2.27 -5.85 8.08
N ILE A 146 2.10 -6.40 9.29
CA ILE A 146 0.95 -7.20 9.69
C ILE A 146 0.13 -6.37 10.67
N LEU A 147 -1.17 -6.27 10.45
CA LEU A 147 -2.04 -5.48 11.32
C LEU A 147 -3.43 -6.08 11.48
N ALA A 148 -4.03 -5.78 12.64
CA ALA A 148 -5.47 -5.94 12.85
C ALA A 148 -6.21 -4.69 12.34
N PRO A 149 -7.34 -4.83 11.62
CA PRO A 149 -8.09 -3.68 11.09
C PRO A 149 -8.50 -2.67 12.16
N GLU A 150 -8.79 -3.13 13.36
CA GLU A 150 -9.21 -2.30 14.49
C GLU A 150 -8.07 -1.44 15.06
N ALA A 151 -6.82 -1.80 14.77
CA ALA A 151 -5.64 -1.13 15.33
C ALA A 151 -5.42 0.28 14.75
N PHE A 152 -5.87 0.51 13.52
CA PHE A 152 -5.61 1.74 12.80
C PHE A 152 -6.87 2.30 12.13
N THR A 153 -7.10 3.59 12.27
CA THR A 153 -8.26 4.26 11.67
C THR A 153 -7.81 5.47 10.86
N VAL A 154 -8.37 5.59 9.68
CA VAL A 154 -8.16 6.73 8.78
C VAL A 154 -9.46 7.52 8.68
N TYR A 155 -9.39 8.80 9.00
CA TYR A 155 -10.47 9.76 8.77
C TYR A 155 -10.14 10.59 7.53
N ARG A 156 -11.04 10.63 6.58
CA ARG A 156 -10.83 11.32 5.30
C ARG A 156 -12.03 12.18 4.96
N SER A 157 -11.80 13.44 4.58
CA SER A 157 -12.83 14.28 3.97
C SER A 157 -13.06 13.90 2.50
N ALA A 158 -14.15 14.39 1.94
CA ALA A 158 -14.33 14.35 0.50
C ALA A 158 -13.21 15.11 -0.22
N GLN A 159 -12.93 14.71 -1.45
CA GLN A 159 -12.00 15.36 -2.35
C GLN A 159 -12.66 16.62 -2.92
N ASN A 160 -12.00 17.77 -2.81
CA ASN A 160 -12.46 19.04 -3.33
C ASN A 160 -11.56 19.54 -4.45
N TYR A 161 -12.17 20.14 -5.45
CA TYR A 161 -11.50 20.76 -6.59
C TYR A 161 -11.54 22.27 -6.44
N MET A 162 -10.45 22.93 -6.74
CA MET A 162 -10.35 24.38 -6.76
C MET A 162 -9.64 24.82 -8.01
N SER A 163 -10.23 25.79 -8.74
CA SER A 163 -9.58 26.47 -9.85
C SER A 163 -9.54 27.96 -9.56
N VAL A 164 -8.40 28.59 -9.80
CA VAL A 164 -8.19 30.02 -9.62
C VAL A 164 -7.58 30.61 -10.88
N ASN A 165 -8.19 31.66 -11.41
CA ASN A 165 -7.66 32.41 -12.54
C ASN A 165 -6.68 33.46 -12.02
N VAL A 166 -5.43 33.38 -12.47
CA VAL A 166 -4.38 34.38 -12.17
C VAL A 166 -4.27 35.33 -13.33
N VAL A 167 -4.99 36.46 -13.22
CA VAL A 167 -5.13 37.45 -14.30
C VAL A 167 -3.80 38.10 -14.68
N SER A 168 -2.88 38.28 -13.72
CA SER A 168 -1.57 38.90 -13.97
C SER A 168 -0.69 38.14 -14.96
N ASN A 169 -0.85 36.82 -15.04
CA ASN A 169 0.00 35.95 -15.85
C ASN A 169 -0.80 35.18 -16.90
N LEU A 170 -2.10 35.47 -17.10
CA LEU A 170 -3.00 34.71 -17.98
C LEU A 170 -2.91 33.20 -17.75
N GLN A 171 -2.95 32.78 -16.49
CA GLN A 171 -2.82 31.40 -16.05
C GLN A 171 -4.04 30.96 -15.25
N VAL A 172 -4.37 29.68 -15.38
CA VAL A 172 -5.37 29.00 -14.53
C VAL A 172 -4.62 28.01 -13.64
N GLN A 173 -4.81 28.15 -12.33
CA GLN A 173 -4.28 27.20 -11.37
C GLN A 173 -5.38 26.24 -10.95
N VAL A 174 -5.12 24.93 -11.12
CA VAL A 174 -6.03 23.87 -10.72
C VAL A 174 -5.38 23.10 -9.56
N ALA A 175 -6.14 22.94 -8.49
CA ALA A 175 -5.70 22.19 -7.33
C ALA A 175 -6.78 21.22 -6.85
N ILE A 176 -6.32 20.10 -6.31
CA ILE A 176 -7.16 19.16 -5.57
C ILE A 176 -6.69 19.18 -4.13
N TYR A 177 -7.62 19.24 -3.20
CA TYR A 177 -7.32 19.20 -1.77
C TYR A 177 -8.34 18.40 -0.99
N GLY A 178 -7.92 17.91 0.14
CA GLY A 178 -8.74 17.24 1.12
C GLY A 178 -8.01 17.18 2.46
N TYR A 179 -8.75 16.84 3.48
CA TYR A 179 -8.21 16.70 4.82
C TYR A 179 -8.18 15.24 5.21
N MET A 180 -7.12 14.82 5.87
CA MET A 180 -6.96 13.47 6.38
C MET A 180 -6.38 13.53 7.80
N ALA A 181 -6.86 12.62 8.65
CA ALA A 181 -6.28 12.35 9.95
C ALA A 181 -6.11 10.84 10.12
N THR A 182 -4.99 10.43 10.66
CA THR A 182 -4.68 9.03 10.97
C THR A 182 -4.60 8.84 12.47
N LEU A 183 -5.14 7.74 12.96
CA LEU A 183 -5.14 7.41 14.38
C LEU A 183 -4.76 5.93 14.57
N ALA A 184 -3.61 5.69 15.15
CA ALA A 184 -3.23 4.37 15.65
C ALA A 184 -3.89 4.15 17.02
N LYS A 185 -5.05 3.49 17.04
CA LYS A 185 -5.78 3.19 18.27
C LYS A 185 -5.01 2.21 19.17
N MET A 186 -4.38 1.23 18.53
CA MET A 186 -3.60 0.19 19.20
C MET A 186 -2.27 -0.01 18.47
N PRO A 187 -1.22 0.75 18.82
CA PRO A 187 0.09 0.60 18.18
C PRO A 187 0.62 -0.84 18.23
N ASN A 188 0.33 -1.55 19.32
CA ASN A 188 0.71 -2.96 19.49
C ASN A 188 -0.10 -3.94 18.63
N GLY A 189 -1.07 -3.48 17.89
CA GLY A 189 -1.83 -4.23 16.87
C GLY A 189 -1.22 -4.17 15.47
N ILE A 190 -0.03 -3.57 15.34
CA ILE A 190 0.69 -3.38 14.09
C ILE A 190 2.11 -3.90 14.30
N LEU A 191 2.53 -4.89 13.51
CA LEU A 191 3.87 -5.45 13.56
C LEU A 191 4.59 -5.20 12.23
N LYS A 192 5.82 -4.66 12.30
CA LYS A 192 6.66 -4.36 11.14
C LYS A 192 7.72 -5.42 10.92
N TYR A 193 7.99 -5.73 9.67
CA TYR A 193 9.08 -6.63 9.30
C TYR A 193 10.43 -6.03 9.66
N LYS A 194 11.31 -6.86 10.23
CA LYS A 194 12.71 -6.55 10.50
C LYS A 194 13.61 -7.65 9.96
N LYS A 195 14.68 -7.24 9.32
CA LYS A 195 15.70 -8.13 8.76
C LYS A 195 16.86 -8.32 9.71
N THR A 196 17.43 -9.51 9.70
CA THR A 196 18.68 -9.85 10.41
C THR A 196 19.88 -9.24 9.72
#